data_17ed68821816033753855b241c57f751
#
_entry.id   17ed68821816033753855b241c57f751
#
_cell.length_a   1.000
_cell.length_b   1.000
_cell.length_c   1.000
_cell.angle_alpha   90.00
_cell.angle_beta   90.00
_cell.angle_gamma   90.00
#
_symmetry.space_group_name_H-M   'P 1'
#
loop_
_entity.id
_entity.type
_entity.pdbx_description
1 polymer ?
#
loop_
_entity_poly.entity_id
_entity_poly.type
_entity_poly.pdbx_seq_one_letter_code
_entity_poly.pdbx_strand_id
1 'polypeptide(L)'
;EERKHVQHTSRGAHLLRSAEPEVDPLDLQHKEIGDIRLVVNGAGAAAIACTKLYVRLGVKPENVVMCDSKGVIRADRPNLPEQKALFATTRDLHTLADALAGADVFLGLSVKGVLTPRMLLSMAPRPIVFALANPDPEIDFETAVKTRDDLIFATGRSDYPNQINNVLGFPYIFRGALDCRATCINEEMKIGAVKAIADLARRPVPPVVDAAYGESHLSFGREYILPKALDPRLLAAVAPAVAKAAAESGVARRPIHNLAKYAIELDTVGSGGGRIMRRIVDLAKRSLQRVVLSGGEAEKMIAAAARLAGDGICVPVLLGEPEHILKTASLIGADLTGCEIIDPRSDEEKHRTEQYAALLASLMQRKGMTRDEALYALTDDNCYAMAMVRHGDADACIASTYASADRLAEQAESIIGLADGIEHMSTLSIMGTRMGTYYISDVAIAGRADARGLADTARMAARAVRFLGEEPVVAMLSYSSFGSGFHTGDGSAASGTPECVARAVELLHNEEPDLAVDGEMQLNYALDTAARDRLFPFNRLKGREVNTLIFPGLNSANITAKMMLSMGMASMVGPIQLGLRLPVHF
;
A
#
# COMPACT_ATOMS: atom_id res chain seq x y z
N GLU A 1 6.09 26.11 23.53
CA GLU A 1 6.50 25.03 24.46
C GLU A 1 5.83 23.71 24.11
N GLU A 2 4.50 23.66 23.87
CA GLU A 2 3.80 22.43 23.48
C GLU A 2 4.37 21.79 22.19
N ARG A 3 4.75 22.59 21.18
CA ARG A 3 5.37 22.06 19.95
C ARG A 3 6.69 21.32 20.21
N LYS A 4 7.54 21.87 21.10
CA LYS A 4 8.80 21.22 21.48
C LYS A 4 8.55 19.96 22.32
N HIS A 5 7.54 19.96 23.16
CA HIS A 5 7.19 18.83 24.01
C HIS A 5 6.68 17.63 23.20
N VAL A 6 5.82 17.87 22.20
CA VAL A 6 5.32 16.84 21.30
C VAL A 6 6.44 16.28 20.40
N GLN A 7 7.34 17.13 19.90
CA GLN A 7 8.51 16.69 19.14
C GLN A 7 9.46 15.79 19.94
N HIS A 8 9.61 16.04 21.23
CA HIS A 8 10.50 15.24 22.07
C HIS A 8 9.86 13.94 22.54
N THR A 9 8.54 13.93 22.72
CA THR A 9 7.80 12.74 23.17
C THR A 9 7.71 11.69 22.06
N SER A 10 7.70 12.11 20.78
CA SER A 10 7.70 11.18 19.65
C SER A 10 9.00 10.41 19.45
N ARG A 11 10.12 10.86 20.04
CA ARG A 11 11.44 10.25 19.82
C ARG A 11 11.69 8.91 20.51
N GLY A 12 10.98 8.56 21.53
CA GLY A 12 11.40 7.40 22.32
C GLY A 12 10.29 6.44 22.75
N ALA A 13 9.06 6.86 22.66
CA ALA A 13 7.96 6.13 23.26
C ALA A 13 7.33 5.07 22.35
N HIS A 14 7.59 5.15 21.03
CA HIS A 14 7.06 4.22 20.04
C HIS A 14 7.63 2.79 20.15
N LEU A 15 8.57 2.59 21.06
CA LEU A 15 9.52 1.48 20.96
C LEU A 15 9.21 0.32 21.89
N LEU A 16 8.23 0.42 22.77
CA LEU A 16 8.09 -0.54 23.85
C LEU A 16 6.72 -1.19 24.05
N ARG A 17 5.63 -0.85 23.34
CA ARG A 17 4.35 -1.56 23.53
C ARG A 17 3.28 -1.34 22.46
N SER A 18 2.62 -2.42 22.04
CA SER A 18 1.38 -2.44 21.25
C SER A 18 0.12 -2.64 22.12
N ALA A 19 -1.04 -2.56 21.48
CA ALA A 19 -2.34 -2.72 22.15
C ALA A 19 -2.81 -4.17 22.30
N GLU A 20 -2.17 -5.12 21.59
CA GLU A 20 -2.49 -6.55 21.64
C GLU A 20 -1.28 -7.38 22.09
N PRO A 21 -1.46 -8.58 22.70
CA PRO A 21 -0.42 -9.29 23.45
C PRO A 21 0.62 -10.01 22.59
N GLU A 22 0.73 -9.74 21.30
CA GLU A 22 1.66 -10.46 20.43
C GLU A 22 2.78 -9.56 19.87
N VAL A 23 3.99 -9.80 20.35
CA VAL A 23 5.35 -9.43 19.85
C VAL A 23 5.65 -7.94 19.66
N ASP A 24 6.28 -7.29 20.64
CA ASP A 24 6.93 -5.95 20.51
C ASP A 24 8.47 -6.10 20.64
N PRO A 25 9.30 -5.02 20.55
CA PRO A 25 10.75 -5.13 20.75
C PRO A 25 11.15 -5.77 22.06
N LEU A 26 10.34 -5.65 23.11
CA LEU A 26 10.53 -6.36 24.37
C LEU A 26 10.27 -7.84 24.20
N ASP A 27 9.20 -8.22 23.44
CA ASP A 27 8.89 -9.63 23.14
C ASP A 27 9.97 -10.25 22.25
N LEU A 28 10.49 -9.52 21.24
CA LEU A 28 11.65 -9.95 20.44
C LEU A 28 12.87 -10.24 21.31
N GLN A 29 12.97 -9.59 22.47
CA GLN A 29 14.02 -9.79 23.47
C GLN A 29 13.56 -10.64 24.66
N HIS A 30 12.32 -11.15 24.65
CA HIS A 30 11.69 -11.93 25.72
C HIS A 30 11.76 -11.22 27.08
N LYS A 31 11.30 -9.95 27.13
CA LYS A 31 11.31 -9.10 28.31
C LYS A 31 9.93 -8.52 28.60
N GLU A 32 9.55 -8.51 29.87
CA GLU A 32 8.31 -7.91 30.33
C GLU A 32 8.53 -6.43 30.70
N ILE A 33 7.67 -5.53 30.23
CA ILE A 33 7.82 -4.07 30.42
C ILE A 33 7.91 -3.65 31.90
N GLY A 34 7.21 -4.38 32.77
CA GLY A 34 7.23 -4.11 34.23
C GLY A 34 8.53 -4.48 34.91
N ASP A 35 9.34 -5.34 34.29
CA ASP A 35 10.53 -5.90 34.93
C ASP A 35 11.84 -5.37 34.35
N ILE A 36 11.78 -4.65 33.20
CA ILE A 36 12.97 -4.06 32.59
C ILE A 36 13.63 -3.02 33.51
N ARG A 37 14.97 -3.00 33.45
CA ARG A 37 15.80 -1.94 34.03
C ARG A 37 16.15 -0.95 32.92
N LEU A 38 15.57 0.26 33.03
CA LEU A 38 15.75 1.35 32.04
C LEU A 38 16.79 2.35 32.54
N VAL A 39 17.86 2.52 31.78
CA VAL A 39 18.85 3.58 32.01
C VAL A 39 18.67 4.69 30.99
N VAL A 40 18.44 5.90 31.46
CA VAL A 40 18.27 7.10 30.63
C VAL A 40 19.49 8.00 30.80
N ASN A 41 20.26 8.16 29.73
CA ASN A 41 21.42 9.05 29.72
C ASN A 41 21.07 10.38 29.05
N GLY A 42 21.00 11.41 29.87
CA GLY A 42 20.44 12.73 29.57
C GLY A 42 19.31 13.06 30.54
N ALA A 43 19.21 14.30 30.97
CA ALA A 43 18.15 14.78 31.90
C ALA A 43 17.57 16.12 31.43
N GLY A 44 17.52 16.30 30.11
CA GLY A 44 16.84 17.41 29.46
C GLY A 44 15.34 17.16 29.27
N ALA A 45 14.63 18.10 28.68
CA ALA A 45 13.18 18.03 28.45
C ALA A 45 12.76 16.76 27.68
N ALA A 46 13.54 16.36 26.68
CA ALA A 46 13.30 15.15 25.90
C ALA A 46 13.37 13.87 26.75
N ALA A 47 14.44 13.74 27.54
CA ALA A 47 14.65 12.58 28.41
C ALA A 47 13.55 12.45 29.45
N ILE A 48 13.18 13.55 30.10
CA ILE A 48 12.10 13.60 31.10
C ILE A 48 10.75 13.22 30.46
N ALA A 49 10.44 13.77 29.28
CA ALA A 49 9.18 13.48 28.58
C ALA A 49 9.08 12.01 28.16
N CYS A 50 10.15 11.46 27.56
CA CYS A 50 10.21 10.06 27.18
C CYS A 50 10.08 9.14 28.40
N THR A 51 10.79 9.43 29.49
CA THR A 51 10.75 8.60 30.70
C THR A 51 9.37 8.59 31.33
N LYS A 52 8.69 9.74 31.39
CA LYS A 52 7.30 9.80 31.87
C LYS A 52 6.37 8.92 31.04
N LEU A 53 6.56 8.89 29.72
CA LEU A 53 5.73 8.07 28.84
C LEU A 53 6.04 6.57 29.02
N TYR A 54 7.30 6.17 29.19
CA TYR A 54 7.65 4.79 29.52
C TYR A 54 7.04 4.30 30.83
N VAL A 55 7.05 5.15 31.87
CA VAL A 55 6.39 4.83 33.14
C VAL A 55 4.88 4.65 32.94
N ARG A 56 4.24 5.50 32.16
CA ARG A 56 2.80 5.35 31.83
C ARG A 56 2.49 4.10 31.01
N LEU A 57 3.44 3.64 30.18
CA LEU A 57 3.31 2.40 29.41
C LEU A 57 3.54 1.14 30.25
N GLY A 58 4.03 1.28 31.49
CA GLY A 58 4.15 0.16 32.42
C GLY A 58 5.54 -0.08 33.00
N VAL A 59 6.54 0.71 32.65
CA VAL A 59 7.87 0.64 33.31
C VAL A 59 7.72 1.09 34.76
N LYS A 60 8.17 0.27 35.70
CA LYS A 60 8.13 0.62 37.14
C LYS A 60 9.11 1.77 37.43
N PRO A 61 8.69 2.84 38.10
CA PRO A 61 9.56 3.98 38.41
C PRO A 61 10.85 3.62 39.13
N GLU A 62 10.80 2.62 40.01
CA GLU A 62 11.94 2.11 40.76
C GLU A 62 12.98 1.40 39.86
N ASN A 63 12.60 0.99 38.67
CA ASN A 63 13.49 0.37 37.69
C ASN A 63 14.14 1.38 36.73
N VAL A 64 13.80 2.66 36.86
CA VAL A 64 14.38 3.74 36.06
C VAL A 64 15.59 4.32 36.77
N VAL A 65 16.71 4.46 36.05
CA VAL A 65 17.89 5.19 36.51
C VAL A 65 18.21 6.27 35.49
N MET A 66 18.17 7.53 35.90
CA MET A 66 18.47 8.68 35.06
C MET A 66 19.86 9.25 35.37
N CYS A 67 20.62 9.54 34.33
CA CYS A 67 21.96 10.13 34.39
C CYS A 67 21.97 11.52 33.75
N ASP A 68 22.75 12.45 34.32
CA ASP A 68 23.11 13.71 33.67
C ASP A 68 24.64 13.88 33.57
N SER A 69 25.13 15.04 33.17
CA SER A 69 26.56 15.33 33.04
C SER A 69 27.39 15.13 34.31
N LYS A 70 26.74 15.00 35.48
CA LYS A 70 27.37 14.74 36.76
C LYS A 70 27.24 13.28 37.23
N GLY A 71 26.75 12.37 36.38
CA GLY A 71 26.49 10.97 36.68
C GLY A 71 25.04 10.67 37.08
N VAL A 72 24.80 9.62 37.83
CA VAL A 72 23.46 9.19 38.26
C VAL A 72 22.77 10.27 39.07
N ILE A 73 21.49 10.53 38.78
CA ILE A 73 20.67 11.47 39.58
C ILE A 73 20.20 10.77 40.87
N ARG A 74 20.91 11.05 41.96
CA ARG A 74 20.65 10.46 43.27
C ARG A 74 19.78 11.37 44.11
N ALA A 75 18.98 10.80 45.00
CA ALA A 75 18.10 11.54 45.92
C ALA A 75 18.84 12.43 46.95
N ASP A 76 20.09 12.07 47.23
CA ASP A 76 20.96 12.83 48.17
C ASP A 76 21.68 14.02 47.51
N ARG A 77 21.53 14.23 46.20
CA ARG A 77 22.12 15.39 45.52
C ARG A 77 21.48 16.70 45.97
N PRO A 78 22.29 17.72 46.36
CA PRO A 78 21.76 19.02 46.71
C PRO A 78 21.25 19.77 45.48
N ASN A 79 20.21 20.59 45.65
CA ASN A 79 19.66 21.51 44.64
C ASN A 79 19.21 20.84 43.33
N LEU A 80 18.58 19.66 43.39
CA LEU A 80 17.95 19.03 42.24
C LEU A 80 16.73 19.83 41.78
N PRO A 81 16.65 20.20 40.49
CA PRO A 81 15.41 20.73 39.91
C PRO A 81 14.26 19.73 40.12
N GLU A 82 13.06 20.22 40.39
CA GLU A 82 11.86 19.42 40.67
C GLU A 82 11.62 18.33 39.60
N GLN A 83 11.77 18.68 38.33
CA GLN A 83 11.60 17.74 37.23
C GLN A 83 12.62 16.59 37.21
N LYS A 84 13.84 16.82 37.74
CA LYS A 84 14.86 15.79 37.88
C LYS A 84 14.66 14.97 39.15
N ALA A 85 14.18 15.60 40.21
CA ALA A 85 13.89 14.93 41.45
C ALA A 85 12.87 13.79 41.31
N LEU A 86 11.96 13.89 40.32
CA LEU A 86 10.99 12.84 40.02
C LEU A 86 11.64 11.48 39.65
N PHE A 87 12.88 11.51 39.18
CA PHE A 87 13.62 10.31 38.74
C PHE A 87 14.90 10.09 39.56
N ALA A 88 15.00 10.72 40.72
CA ALA A 88 16.13 10.56 41.62
C ALA A 88 16.07 9.18 42.29
N THR A 89 17.17 8.43 42.22
CA THR A 89 17.26 7.10 42.83
C THR A 89 17.94 7.13 44.20
N THR A 90 17.54 6.21 45.07
CA THR A 90 18.21 5.95 46.37
C THR A 90 19.26 4.85 46.27
N ARG A 91 19.42 4.21 45.09
CA ARG A 91 20.42 3.16 44.85
C ARG A 91 21.82 3.74 44.95
N ASP A 92 22.78 2.95 45.40
CA ASP A 92 24.19 3.33 45.47
C ASP A 92 24.87 3.17 44.12
N LEU A 93 24.52 4.07 43.18
CA LEU A 93 25.01 4.14 41.81
C LEU A 93 25.53 5.57 41.55
N HIS A 94 26.72 5.72 41.00
CA HIS A 94 27.34 7.03 40.82
C HIS A 94 27.55 7.38 39.33
N THR A 95 28.00 6.43 38.55
CA THR A 95 28.38 6.61 37.14
C THR A 95 27.38 5.98 36.18
N LEU A 96 27.45 6.37 34.89
CA LEU A 96 26.70 5.67 33.84
C LEU A 96 27.06 4.19 33.75
N ALA A 97 28.35 3.84 33.99
CA ALA A 97 28.80 2.45 33.99
C ALA A 97 28.14 1.62 35.10
N ASP A 98 27.98 2.20 36.31
CA ASP A 98 27.29 1.53 37.41
C ASP A 98 25.82 1.29 37.09
N ALA A 99 25.18 2.29 36.47
CA ALA A 99 23.78 2.20 36.08
C ALA A 99 23.52 1.14 35.00
N LEU A 100 24.43 0.99 34.05
CA LEU A 100 24.30 0.06 32.92
C LEU A 100 24.58 -1.39 33.29
N ALA A 101 25.23 -1.66 34.41
CA ALA A 101 25.47 -3.05 34.84
C ALA A 101 24.14 -3.81 35.07
N GLY A 102 23.85 -4.77 34.19
CA GLY A 102 22.62 -5.55 34.19
C GLY A 102 21.37 -4.79 33.75
N ALA A 103 21.51 -3.64 33.08
CA ALA A 103 20.40 -2.90 32.50
C ALA A 103 19.87 -3.58 31.23
N ASP A 104 18.55 -3.57 31.05
CA ASP A 104 17.87 -4.14 29.88
C ASP A 104 17.76 -3.17 28.74
N VAL A 105 17.53 -1.88 29.04
CA VAL A 105 17.29 -0.85 28.05
C VAL A 105 18.18 0.37 28.34
N PHE A 106 18.88 0.85 27.31
CA PHE A 106 19.59 2.12 27.31
C PHE A 106 18.87 3.13 26.41
N LEU A 107 18.52 4.27 26.97
CA LEU A 107 17.96 5.42 26.25
C LEU A 107 18.96 6.59 26.30
N GLY A 108 19.70 6.78 25.21
CA GLY A 108 20.65 7.87 25.04
C GLY A 108 19.98 9.11 24.46
N LEU A 109 20.02 10.21 25.21
CA LEU A 109 19.54 11.54 24.80
C LEU A 109 20.53 12.61 25.26
N SER A 110 21.81 12.37 24.99
CA SER A 110 22.92 13.13 25.56
C SER A 110 23.91 13.58 24.47
N VAL A 111 25.12 13.04 24.50
CA VAL A 111 26.20 13.41 23.59
C VAL A 111 26.91 12.18 23.04
N LYS A 112 27.63 12.38 21.90
CA LYS A 112 28.41 11.37 21.20
C LYS A 112 29.36 10.59 22.11
N GLY A 113 29.45 9.28 21.88
CA GLY A 113 30.54 8.43 22.36
C GLY A 113 30.57 8.15 23.88
N VAL A 114 29.49 8.44 24.60
CA VAL A 114 29.42 8.20 26.07
C VAL A 114 29.16 6.74 26.42
N LEU A 115 28.57 5.96 25.52
CA LEU A 115 28.36 4.53 25.72
C LEU A 115 29.55 3.77 25.13
N THR A 116 30.38 3.20 26.00
CA THR A 116 31.56 2.43 25.60
C THR A 116 31.23 0.96 25.34
N PRO A 117 32.03 0.22 24.54
CA PRO A 117 31.85 -1.24 24.36
C PRO A 117 31.83 -2.01 25.67
N ARG A 118 32.65 -1.63 26.64
CA ARG A 118 32.70 -2.25 27.98
C ARG A 118 31.38 -2.06 28.74
N MET A 119 30.78 -0.88 28.66
CA MET A 119 29.46 -0.61 29.25
C MET A 119 28.37 -1.42 28.55
N LEU A 120 28.42 -1.51 27.23
CA LEU A 120 27.47 -2.31 26.46
C LEU A 120 27.56 -3.81 26.81
N LEU A 121 28.75 -4.34 27.03
CA LEU A 121 28.95 -5.73 27.48
C LEU A 121 28.44 -6.00 28.90
N SER A 122 28.40 -4.98 29.76
CA SER A 122 27.88 -5.11 31.14
C SER A 122 26.35 -5.11 31.25
N MET A 123 25.64 -4.78 30.19
CA MET A 123 24.18 -4.82 30.16
C MET A 123 23.65 -6.25 30.23
N ALA A 124 22.38 -6.39 30.57
CA ALA A 124 21.69 -7.67 30.60
C ALA A 124 21.76 -8.40 29.23
N PRO A 125 21.53 -9.72 29.19
CA PRO A 125 21.36 -10.43 27.91
C PRO A 125 20.25 -9.82 27.06
N ARG A 126 20.47 -9.79 25.74
CA ARG A 126 19.49 -9.27 24.77
C ARG A 126 19.03 -7.83 25.10
N PRO A 127 19.97 -6.86 25.16
CA PRO A 127 19.62 -5.49 25.50
C PRO A 127 18.98 -4.75 24.34
N ILE A 128 18.26 -3.67 24.66
CA ILE A 128 17.73 -2.71 23.69
C ILE A 128 18.49 -1.40 23.86
N VAL A 129 19.08 -0.89 22.77
CA VAL A 129 19.92 0.29 22.78
C VAL A 129 19.35 1.36 21.85
N PHE A 130 18.88 2.44 22.43
CA PHE A 130 18.44 3.65 21.72
C PHE A 130 19.51 4.73 21.84
N ALA A 131 20.36 4.87 20.81
CA ALA A 131 21.43 5.87 20.78
C ALA A 131 20.99 7.07 19.92
N LEU A 132 20.39 8.07 20.55
CA LEU A 132 19.62 9.15 19.89
C LEU A 132 20.28 10.52 19.93
N ALA A 133 21.54 10.63 20.36
CA ALA A 133 22.29 11.87 20.26
C ALA A 133 22.47 12.28 18.78
N ASN A 134 22.40 13.58 18.51
CA ASN A 134 22.55 14.15 17.18
C ASN A 134 23.70 15.18 17.15
N PRO A 135 24.52 15.23 16.08
CA PRO A 135 24.43 14.41 14.85
C PRO A 135 24.99 12.99 15.01
N ASP A 136 25.82 12.74 15.99
CA ASP A 136 26.48 11.47 16.24
C ASP A 136 25.90 10.78 17.48
N PRO A 137 25.64 9.45 17.41
CA PRO A 137 25.04 8.70 18.51
C PRO A 137 25.98 8.48 19.70
N GLU A 138 25.46 8.06 20.83
CA GLU A 138 26.21 7.71 22.04
C GLU A 138 27.20 6.56 21.82
N ILE A 139 26.94 5.68 20.86
CA ILE A 139 27.83 4.64 20.33
C ILE A 139 27.50 4.42 18.86
N ASP A 140 28.51 4.21 18.02
CA ASP A 140 28.30 3.92 16.59
C ASP A 140 27.67 2.54 16.39
N PHE A 141 26.82 2.41 15.37
CA PHE A 141 26.15 1.16 15.02
C PHE A 141 27.13 0.00 14.83
N GLU A 142 28.18 0.21 14.00
CA GLU A 142 29.19 -0.81 13.72
C GLU A 142 29.94 -1.24 14.98
N THR A 143 30.22 -0.29 15.87
CA THR A 143 30.86 -0.60 17.15
C THR A 143 29.95 -1.40 18.05
N ALA A 144 28.64 -1.05 18.10
CA ALA A 144 27.66 -1.72 18.92
C ALA A 144 27.43 -3.20 18.46
N VAL A 145 27.19 -3.42 17.17
CA VAL A 145 26.94 -4.75 16.61
C VAL A 145 28.18 -5.65 16.58
N LYS A 146 29.38 -5.07 16.47
CA LYS A 146 30.64 -5.82 16.65
C LYS A 146 30.89 -6.24 18.10
N THR A 147 30.36 -5.47 19.05
CA THR A 147 30.51 -5.73 20.49
C THR A 147 29.54 -6.82 20.95
N ARG A 148 28.29 -6.81 20.42
CA ARG A 148 27.25 -7.78 20.79
C ARG A 148 26.33 -8.04 19.59
N ASP A 149 25.99 -9.30 19.38
CA ASP A 149 25.10 -9.76 18.30
C ASP A 149 23.64 -9.99 18.75
N ASP A 150 23.39 -9.94 20.08
CA ASP A 150 22.08 -10.21 20.68
C ASP A 150 21.25 -8.94 20.94
N LEU A 151 21.72 -7.75 20.58
CA LEU A 151 21.04 -6.47 20.85
C LEU A 151 20.02 -6.08 19.77
N ILE A 152 19.01 -5.30 20.17
CA ILE A 152 18.26 -4.44 19.26
C ILE A 152 18.86 -3.04 19.33
N PHE A 153 19.23 -2.46 18.18
CA PHE A 153 19.82 -1.13 18.09
C PHE A 153 18.93 -0.19 17.27
N ALA A 154 18.76 1.03 17.76
CA ALA A 154 18.07 2.08 17.03
C ALA A 154 18.77 3.44 17.21
N THR A 155 18.77 4.28 16.18
CA THR A 155 19.43 5.57 16.16
C THR A 155 18.64 6.61 15.38
N GLY A 156 19.01 7.89 15.49
CA GLY A 156 18.41 8.97 14.70
C GLY A 156 18.89 9.02 13.24
N ARG A 157 19.91 8.25 12.86
CA ARG A 157 20.50 8.27 11.52
C ARG A 157 19.67 7.45 10.52
N SER A 158 19.58 7.94 9.29
CA SER A 158 18.82 7.31 8.21
C SER A 158 19.56 6.19 7.47
N ASP A 159 20.86 6.09 7.68
CA ASP A 159 21.75 5.12 7.04
C ASP A 159 21.86 3.78 7.80
N TYR A 160 21.13 3.64 8.91
CA TYR A 160 21.11 2.44 9.73
C TYR A 160 19.69 1.87 9.94
N PRO A 161 19.56 0.58 10.27
CA PRO A 161 18.29 -0.01 10.67
C PRO A 161 17.62 0.74 11.84
N ASN A 162 16.31 0.63 11.95
CA ASN A 162 15.53 1.23 13.05
C ASN A 162 15.76 2.73 13.24
N GLN A 163 15.64 3.50 12.14
CA GLN A 163 15.74 4.96 12.22
C GLN A 163 14.61 5.55 13.07
N ILE A 164 14.96 6.22 14.15
CA ILE A 164 14.02 6.98 14.97
C ILE A 164 13.92 8.41 14.45
N ASN A 165 12.81 8.71 13.78
CA ASN A 165 12.58 10.01 13.18
C ASN A 165 11.29 10.65 13.72
N ASN A 166 11.33 11.94 14.02
CA ASN A 166 10.16 12.71 14.48
C ASN A 166 9.00 12.68 13.48
N VAL A 167 9.27 12.49 12.21
CA VAL A 167 8.29 12.39 11.13
C VAL A 167 7.30 11.24 11.35
N LEU A 168 7.67 10.18 12.06
CA LEU A 168 6.79 9.05 12.35
C LEU A 168 5.56 9.43 13.17
N GLY A 169 5.65 10.44 14.04
CA GLY A 169 4.54 10.84 14.92
C GLY A 169 4.06 12.28 14.72
N PHE A 170 5.00 13.21 14.61
CA PHE A 170 4.72 14.65 14.68
C PHE A 170 3.63 15.15 13.71
N PRO A 171 3.69 14.90 12.38
CA PRO A 171 2.68 15.42 11.46
C PRO A 171 1.30 14.84 11.74
N TYR A 172 1.25 13.57 12.09
CA TYR A 172 0.01 12.80 12.21
C TYR A 172 -0.70 13.04 13.54
N ILE A 173 0.06 13.28 14.63
CA ILE A 173 -0.48 13.70 15.91
C ILE A 173 -1.20 15.06 15.77
N PHE A 174 -0.56 16.03 15.10
CA PHE A 174 -1.20 17.32 14.82
C PHE A 174 -2.40 17.17 13.89
N ARG A 175 -2.32 16.33 12.87
CA ARG A 175 -3.44 16.07 11.97
C ARG A 175 -4.66 15.55 12.72
N GLY A 176 -4.50 14.51 13.54
CA GLY A 176 -5.58 13.97 14.36
C GLY A 176 -6.16 14.98 15.34
N ALA A 177 -5.29 15.74 16.01
CA ALA A 177 -5.70 16.78 16.96
C ALA A 177 -6.48 17.93 16.29
N LEU A 178 -6.03 18.40 15.12
CA LEU A 178 -6.66 19.51 14.40
C LEU A 178 -8.00 19.08 13.79
N ASP A 179 -8.10 17.88 13.22
CA ASP A 179 -9.32 17.40 12.57
C ASP A 179 -10.46 17.19 13.59
N CYS A 180 -10.16 16.73 14.81
CA CYS A 180 -11.14 16.65 15.90
C CYS A 180 -11.25 17.95 16.72
N ARG A 181 -10.51 19.01 16.35
CA ARG A 181 -10.45 20.30 17.07
C ARG A 181 -10.15 20.14 18.56
N ALA A 182 -9.15 19.31 18.88
CA ALA A 182 -8.76 19.11 20.27
C ALA A 182 -8.31 20.41 20.94
N THR A 183 -8.63 20.56 22.22
CA THR A 183 -8.26 21.74 23.03
C THR A 183 -6.77 21.75 23.41
N CYS A 184 -6.18 20.55 23.51
CA CYS A 184 -4.75 20.32 23.78
C CYS A 184 -4.34 18.95 23.24
N ILE A 185 -3.03 18.70 23.20
CA ILE A 185 -2.48 17.36 22.93
C ILE A 185 -2.09 16.76 24.28
N ASN A 186 -2.97 15.94 24.84
CA ASN A 186 -2.77 15.28 26.14
C ASN A 186 -1.95 13.98 26.01
N GLU A 187 -1.69 13.32 27.13
CA GLU A 187 -0.87 12.10 27.16
C GLU A 187 -1.58 10.90 26.52
N GLU A 188 -2.91 10.82 26.63
CA GLU A 188 -3.73 9.76 26.02
C GLU A 188 -3.60 9.79 24.50
N MET A 189 -3.60 10.97 23.89
CA MET A 189 -3.38 11.15 22.44
C MET A 189 -1.96 10.71 22.01
N LYS A 190 -0.95 11.01 22.83
CA LYS A 190 0.43 10.57 22.58
C LYS A 190 0.56 9.04 22.66
N ILE A 191 -0.07 8.42 23.66
CA ILE A 191 -0.12 6.96 23.82
C ILE A 191 -0.86 6.33 22.64
N GLY A 192 -1.97 6.92 22.19
CA GLY A 192 -2.69 6.47 21.01
C GLY A 192 -1.81 6.46 19.75
N ALA A 193 -1.01 7.50 19.55
CA ALA A 193 -0.05 7.57 18.45
C ALA A 193 1.04 6.49 18.55
N VAL A 194 1.59 6.28 19.75
CA VAL A 194 2.62 5.26 20.01
C VAL A 194 2.12 3.87 19.62
N LYS A 195 0.93 3.50 20.12
CA LYS A 195 0.31 2.21 19.83
C LYS A 195 0.08 2.02 18.34
N ALA A 196 -0.47 3.04 17.67
CA ALA A 196 -0.74 2.97 16.24
C ALA A 196 0.53 2.78 15.39
N ILE A 197 1.65 3.40 15.78
CA ILE A 197 2.94 3.22 15.09
C ILE A 197 3.50 1.82 15.34
N ALA A 198 3.43 1.33 16.57
CA ALA A 198 3.87 -0.02 16.92
C ALA A 198 3.06 -1.09 16.18
N ASP A 199 1.73 -0.96 16.14
CA ASP A 199 0.84 -1.87 15.41
C ASP A 199 1.10 -1.82 13.90
N LEU A 200 1.42 -0.64 13.35
CA LEU A 200 1.74 -0.50 11.92
C LEU A 200 3.04 -1.21 11.53
N ALA A 201 4.05 -1.21 12.41
CA ALA A 201 5.33 -1.88 12.16
C ALA A 201 5.18 -3.39 11.94
N ARG A 202 4.15 -4.00 12.53
CA ARG A 202 3.87 -5.45 12.45
C ARG A 202 3.10 -5.86 11.22
N ARG A 203 2.40 -4.91 10.59
CA ARG A 203 1.64 -5.20 9.38
C ARG A 203 2.59 -5.43 8.21
N PRO A 204 2.25 -6.32 7.26
CA PRO A 204 3.04 -6.52 6.07
C PRO A 204 3.42 -5.21 5.41
N VAL A 205 4.70 -5.05 5.07
CA VAL A 205 5.22 -3.81 4.47
C VAL A 205 4.85 -3.78 2.98
N PRO A 206 4.24 -2.70 2.47
CA PRO A 206 3.92 -2.60 1.06
C PRO A 206 5.18 -2.50 0.19
N PRO A 207 5.19 -3.10 -1.02
CA PRO A 207 6.34 -3.04 -1.93
C PRO A 207 6.81 -1.62 -2.29
N VAL A 208 5.91 -0.63 -2.21
CA VAL A 208 6.26 0.78 -2.43
C VAL A 208 7.21 1.32 -1.36
N VAL A 209 7.14 0.80 -0.14
CA VAL A 209 8.05 1.17 0.95
C VAL A 209 9.41 0.51 0.73
N ASP A 210 9.44 -0.79 0.39
CA ASP A 210 10.67 -1.51 0.04
C ASP A 210 11.41 -0.78 -1.09
N ALA A 211 10.71 -0.44 -2.17
CA ALA A 211 11.27 0.26 -3.32
C ALA A 211 11.81 1.66 -2.95
N ALA A 212 11.12 2.40 -2.06
CA ALA A 212 11.54 3.74 -1.64
C ALA A 212 12.86 3.75 -0.85
N TYR A 213 13.21 2.63 -0.21
CA TYR A 213 14.44 2.50 0.58
C TYR A 213 15.50 1.61 -0.08
N GLY A 214 15.22 1.05 -1.27
CA GLY A 214 16.13 0.14 -1.96
C GLY A 214 16.34 -1.19 -1.21
N GLU A 215 15.40 -1.55 -0.36
CA GLU A 215 15.40 -2.77 0.44
C GLU A 215 14.40 -3.78 -0.15
N SER A 216 14.51 -5.05 0.21
CA SER A 216 13.58 -6.09 -0.20
C SER A 216 13.08 -6.85 1.02
N HIS A 217 11.75 -7.09 1.07
CA HIS A 217 11.12 -7.92 2.11
C HIS A 217 11.28 -7.39 3.54
N LEU A 218 11.08 -6.09 3.75
CA LEU A 218 11.03 -5.54 5.10
C LEU A 218 9.90 -6.21 5.89
N SER A 219 10.23 -6.74 7.04
CA SER A 219 9.27 -7.37 7.96
C SER A 219 9.65 -7.07 9.40
N PHE A 220 8.65 -7.13 10.30
CA PHE A 220 8.88 -6.88 11.72
C PHE A 220 9.95 -7.83 12.28
N GLY A 221 10.94 -7.26 12.95
CA GLY A 221 12.08 -7.99 13.47
C GLY A 221 13.15 -7.06 14.04
N ARG A 222 14.30 -7.61 14.41
CA ARG A 222 15.38 -6.84 15.10
C ARG A 222 15.88 -5.61 14.32
N GLU A 223 15.77 -5.64 12.99
CA GLU A 223 16.19 -4.54 12.09
C GLU A 223 15.03 -3.67 11.60
N TYR A 224 13.79 -4.05 11.93
CA TYR A 224 12.58 -3.31 11.56
C TYR A 224 11.56 -3.35 12.72
N ILE A 225 11.83 -2.58 13.78
CA ILE A 225 10.92 -2.40 14.92
C ILE A 225 9.99 -1.19 14.76
N LEU A 226 10.20 -0.41 13.71
CA LEU A 226 9.47 0.83 13.40
C LEU A 226 9.15 0.92 11.92
N PRO A 227 8.01 1.52 11.52
CA PRO A 227 7.77 1.86 10.12
C PRO A 227 8.84 2.81 9.60
N LYS A 228 9.15 2.74 8.33
CA LYS A 228 10.04 3.71 7.67
C LYS A 228 9.37 5.10 7.59
N ALA A 229 10.17 6.16 7.59
CA ALA A 229 9.69 7.55 7.63
C ALA A 229 8.80 7.96 6.43
N LEU A 230 8.99 7.31 5.27
CA LEU A 230 8.20 7.52 4.06
C LEU A 230 7.05 6.52 3.89
N ASP A 231 6.71 5.76 4.93
CA ASP A 231 5.59 4.82 4.86
C ASP A 231 4.26 5.59 4.72
N PRO A 232 3.56 5.46 3.58
CA PRO A 232 2.33 6.21 3.33
C PRO A 232 1.19 5.85 4.28
N ARG A 233 1.24 4.69 4.93
CA ARG A 233 0.22 4.21 5.87
C ARG A 233 0.21 4.95 7.20
N LEU A 234 1.29 5.67 7.54
CA LEU A 234 1.43 6.39 8.83
C LEU A 234 0.30 7.39 9.08
N LEU A 235 -0.10 8.15 8.06
CA LEU A 235 -1.16 9.15 8.19
C LEU A 235 -2.50 8.50 8.57
N ALA A 236 -2.88 7.44 7.86
CA ALA A 236 -4.14 6.73 8.05
C ALA A 236 -4.17 5.86 9.33
N ALA A 237 -3.00 5.47 9.85
CA ALA A 237 -2.89 4.73 11.10
C ALA A 237 -2.88 5.65 12.34
N VAL A 238 -2.03 6.68 12.33
CA VAL A 238 -1.75 7.47 13.54
C VAL A 238 -2.81 8.53 13.79
N ALA A 239 -3.23 9.30 12.79
CA ALA A 239 -4.17 10.39 13.00
C ALA A 239 -5.55 9.95 13.53
N PRO A 240 -6.16 8.82 13.07
CA PRO A 240 -7.39 8.30 13.66
C PRO A 240 -7.23 7.83 15.11
N ALA A 241 -6.10 7.20 15.44
CA ALA A 241 -5.82 6.77 16.82
C ALA A 241 -5.71 7.97 17.78
N VAL A 242 -5.09 9.05 17.34
CA VAL A 242 -5.01 10.32 18.08
C VAL A 242 -6.38 10.96 18.24
N ALA A 243 -7.18 11.03 17.18
CA ALA A 243 -8.53 11.59 17.23
C ALA A 243 -9.46 10.76 18.14
N LYS A 244 -9.32 9.42 18.13
CA LYS A 244 -10.02 8.51 19.04
C LYS A 244 -9.67 8.84 20.49
N ALA A 245 -8.37 8.87 20.81
CA ALA A 245 -7.90 9.18 22.17
C ALA A 245 -8.33 10.57 22.63
N ALA A 246 -8.36 11.57 21.74
CA ALA A 246 -8.86 12.92 22.05
C ALA A 246 -10.36 12.91 22.39
N ALA A 247 -11.16 12.11 21.70
CA ALA A 247 -12.59 11.96 21.98
C ALA A 247 -12.83 11.23 23.31
N GLU A 248 -12.13 10.12 23.56
CA GLU A 248 -12.24 9.32 24.77
C GLU A 248 -11.78 10.08 26.02
N SER A 249 -10.77 10.94 25.89
CA SER A 249 -10.27 11.80 26.99
C SER A 249 -11.02 13.14 27.13
N GLY A 250 -12.05 13.39 26.33
CA GLY A 250 -12.92 14.55 26.42
C GLY A 250 -12.32 15.88 25.95
N VAL A 251 -11.14 15.85 25.27
CA VAL A 251 -10.49 17.07 24.75
C VAL A 251 -10.89 17.42 23.32
N ALA A 252 -11.58 16.54 22.60
CA ALA A 252 -12.07 16.79 21.27
C ALA A 252 -13.33 17.67 21.28
N ARG A 253 -13.28 18.86 20.67
CA ARG A 253 -14.46 19.72 20.47
C ARG A 253 -15.40 19.19 19.37
N ARG A 254 -14.86 18.43 18.43
CA ARG A 254 -15.60 17.81 17.33
C ARG A 254 -15.19 16.35 17.17
N PRO A 255 -15.72 15.44 18.01
CA PRO A 255 -15.40 14.02 17.92
C PRO A 255 -15.68 13.45 16.53
N ILE A 256 -14.79 12.60 16.04
CA ILE A 256 -14.95 11.89 14.77
C ILE A 256 -15.60 10.53 15.08
N HIS A 257 -16.88 10.40 14.76
CA HIS A 257 -17.67 9.21 15.11
C HIS A 257 -17.33 7.97 14.26
N ASN A 258 -16.97 8.15 12.99
CA ASN A 258 -16.60 7.05 12.11
C ASN A 258 -15.10 7.10 11.80
N LEU A 259 -14.32 6.48 12.68
CA LEU A 259 -12.87 6.44 12.57
C LEU A 259 -12.39 5.63 11.36
N ALA A 260 -13.11 4.57 10.98
CA ALA A 260 -12.78 3.78 9.79
C ALA A 260 -12.91 4.63 8.52
N LYS A 261 -14.01 5.38 8.39
CA LYS A 261 -14.20 6.32 7.28
C LYS A 261 -13.12 7.39 7.28
N TYR A 262 -12.78 7.94 8.44
CA TYR A 262 -11.74 8.96 8.58
C TYR A 262 -10.35 8.43 8.19
N ALA A 263 -9.98 7.21 8.62
CA ALA A 263 -8.72 6.57 8.22
C ALA A 263 -8.62 6.43 6.69
N ILE A 264 -9.72 6.01 6.06
CA ILE A 264 -9.80 5.88 4.62
C ILE A 264 -9.73 7.26 3.91
N GLU A 265 -10.33 8.31 4.46
CA GLU A 265 -10.20 9.68 3.94
C GLU A 265 -8.76 10.19 3.99
N LEU A 266 -8.02 9.83 5.02
CA LEU A 266 -6.61 10.19 5.16
C LEU A 266 -5.70 9.42 4.22
N ASP A 267 -5.97 8.14 3.99
CA ASP A 267 -5.22 7.31 3.03
C ASP A 267 -5.34 7.88 1.60
N THR A 268 -6.45 8.55 1.31
CA THR A 268 -6.70 9.18 0.00
C THR A 268 -5.98 10.50 -0.20
N VAL A 269 -5.60 11.21 0.86
CA VAL A 269 -4.90 12.51 0.76
C VAL A 269 -3.50 12.36 0.17
N GLY A 270 -2.90 11.17 0.30
CA GLY A 270 -1.57 10.86 -0.25
C GLY A 270 -1.58 10.29 -1.68
N SER A 271 -2.72 9.77 -2.16
CA SER A 271 -2.85 9.15 -3.49
C SER A 271 -4.13 9.63 -4.15
N GLY A 272 -4.03 10.30 -5.32
CA GLY A 272 -5.19 10.75 -6.10
C GLY A 272 -6.18 9.62 -6.48
N GLY A 273 -5.77 8.35 -6.37
CA GLY A 273 -6.60 7.16 -6.64
C GLY A 273 -7.42 6.63 -5.46
N GLY A 274 -7.22 7.13 -4.26
CA GLY A 274 -7.80 6.54 -3.05
C GLY A 274 -9.34 6.56 -2.99
N ARG A 275 -10.00 7.57 -3.56
CA ARG A 275 -11.47 7.66 -3.59
C ARG A 275 -12.09 6.58 -4.46
N ILE A 276 -11.53 6.37 -5.65
CA ILE A 276 -12.05 5.35 -6.57
C ILE A 276 -11.75 3.94 -6.08
N MET A 277 -10.56 3.73 -5.50
CA MET A 277 -10.20 2.43 -4.91
C MET A 277 -11.14 2.03 -3.78
N ARG A 278 -11.50 2.98 -2.90
CA ARG A 278 -12.52 2.75 -1.86
C ARG A 278 -13.85 2.31 -2.46
N ARG A 279 -14.31 3.02 -3.49
CA ARG A 279 -15.57 2.69 -4.15
C ARG A 279 -15.54 1.29 -4.75
N ILE A 280 -14.43 0.90 -5.38
CA ILE A 280 -14.22 -0.45 -5.90
C ILE A 280 -14.33 -1.48 -4.78
N VAL A 281 -13.63 -1.27 -3.66
CA VAL A 281 -13.66 -2.15 -2.49
C VAL A 281 -15.06 -2.21 -1.87
N ASP A 282 -15.74 -1.06 -1.72
CA ASP A 282 -17.11 -1.01 -1.19
C ASP A 282 -18.11 -1.74 -2.09
N LEU A 283 -17.94 -1.66 -3.41
CA LEU A 283 -18.75 -2.40 -4.37
C LEU A 283 -18.49 -3.90 -4.27
N ALA A 284 -17.23 -4.32 -4.21
CA ALA A 284 -16.85 -5.72 -4.08
C ALA A 284 -17.40 -6.36 -2.80
N LYS A 285 -17.34 -5.66 -1.66
CA LYS A 285 -17.86 -6.15 -0.37
C LYS A 285 -19.38 -6.33 -0.31
N ARG A 286 -20.14 -5.73 -1.23
CA ARG A 286 -21.62 -5.88 -1.26
C ARG A 286 -22.06 -7.25 -1.72
N SER A 287 -21.27 -7.91 -2.56
CA SER A 287 -21.56 -9.25 -3.08
C SER A 287 -20.21 -9.96 -3.26
N LEU A 288 -19.86 -10.80 -2.30
CA LEU A 288 -18.63 -11.56 -2.34
C LEU A 288 -18.64 -12.51 -3.54
N GLN A 289 -17.71 -12.32 -4.44
CA GLN A 289 -17.53 -13.14 -5.63
C GLN A 289 -16.46 -14.19 -5.40
N ARG A 290 -16.62 -15.37 -6.00
CA ARG A 290 -15.56 -16.40 -6.06
C ARG A 290 -14.61 -16.05 -7.19
N VAL A 291 -13.37 -15.71 -6.84
CA VAL A 291 -12.35 -15.26 -7.78
C VAL A 291 -11.22 -16.29 -7.85
N VAL A 292 -11.08 -16.92 -9.01
CA VAL A 292 -10.00 -17.91 -9.23
C VAL A 292 -8.70 -17.19 -9.51
N LEU A 293 -7.67 -17.58 -8.80
CA LEU A 293 -6.31 -17.12 -8.94
C LEU A 293 -5.47 -18.25 -9.51
N SER A 294 -5.17 -18.21 -10.81
CA SER A 294 -4.29 -19.21 -11.43
C SER A 294 -2.85 -18.99 -10.97
N GLY A 295 -2.05 -20.07 -10.94
CA GLY A 295 -0.70 -20.03 -10.36
C GLY A 295 -0.71 -19.76 -8.86
N GLY A 296 -1.68 -20.35 -8.16
CA GLY A 296 -1.92 -20.18 -6.73
C GLY A 296 -0.79 -20.65 -5.82
N GLU A 297 0.21 -21.34 -6.34
CA GLU A 297 1.41 -21.75 -5.61
C GLU A 297 2.45 -20.62 -5.44
N ALA A 298 2.30 -19.52 -6.20
CA ALA A 298 3.22 -18.40 -6.14
C ALA A 298 3.04 -17.59 -4.84
N GLU A 299 4.13 -17.29 -4.16
CA GLU A 299 4.16 -16.53 -2.91
C GLU A 299 3.35 -15.22 -2.97
N LYS A 300 3.49 -14.45 -4.07
CA LYS A 300 2.74 -13.21 -4.27
C LYS A 300 1.23 -13.44 -4.40
N MET A 301 0.83 -14.55 -5.01
CA MET A 301 -0.58 -14.90 -5.19
C MET A 301 -1.20 -15.33 -3.85
N ILE A 302 -0.46 -16.13 -3.07
CA ILE A 302 -0.85 -16.54 -1.71
C ILE A 302 -1.01 -15.32 -0.81
N ALA A 303 -0.05 -14.40 -0.82
CA ALA A 303 -0.12 -13.17 -0.04
C ALA A 303 -1.32 -12.28 -0.45
N ALA A 304 -1.60 -12.19 -1.76
CA ALA A 304 -2.74 -11.46 -2.28
C ALA A 304 -4.07 -12.11 -1.87
N ALA A 305 -4.19 -13.44 -1.98
CA ALA A 305 -5.37 -14.19 -1.57
C ALA A 305 -5.69 -14.00 -0.09
N ALA A 306 -4.69 -14.17 0.78
CA ALA A 306 -4.82 -13.96 2.23
C ALA A 306 -5.35 -12.56 2.55
N ARG A 307 -4.82 -11.53 1.88
CA ARG A 307 -5.27 -10.15 2.06
C ARG A 307 -6.70 -9.94 1.54
N LEU A 308 -7.04 -10.44 0.37
CA LEU A 308 -8.38 -10.31 -0.22
C LEU A 308 -9.46 -10.97 0.64
N ALA A 309 -9.17 -12.15 1.19
CA ALA A 309 -10.06 -12.86 2.11
C ALA A 309 -10.18 -12.13 3.45
N GLY A 310 -9.03 -11.77 4.07
CA GLY A 310 -9.00 -11.04 5.34
C GLY A 310 -9.69 -9.67 5.30
N ASP A 311 -9.58 -8.97 4.18
CA ASP A 311 -10.29 -7.70 3.95
C ASP A 311 -11.76 -7.89 3.55
N GLY A 312 -12.24 -9.12 3.31
CA GLY A 312 -13.62 -9.44 2.89
C GLY A 312 -13.97 -8.87 1.52
N ILE A 313 -13.04 -8.88 0.57
CA ILE A 313 -13.23 -8.33 -0.78
C ILE A 313 -13.81 -9.38 -1.72
N CYS A 314 -13.35 -10.62 -1.64
CA CYS A 314 -13.85 -11.75 -2.42
C CYS A 314 -13.59 -13.07 -1.67
N VAL A 315 -14.03 -14.18 -2.23
CA VAL A 315 -13.62 -15.53 -1.84
C VAL A 315 -12.55 -15.99 -2.84
N PRO A 316 -11.26 -15.92 -2.48
CA PRO A 316 -10.19 -16.35 -3.38
C PRO A 316 -10.18 -17.87 -3.52
N VAL A 317 -10.00 -18.35 -4.75
CA VAL A 317 -9.80 -19.77 -5.06
C VAL A 317 -8.40 -19.93 -5.64
N LEU A 318 -7.48 -20.51 -4.88
CA LEU A 318 -6.10 -20.77 -5.30
C LEU A 318 -6.01 -22.11 -6.05
N LEU A 319 -5.47 -22.10 -7.26
CA LEU A 319 -5.20 -23.32 -8.00
C LEU A 319 -3.77 -23.81 -7.73
N GLY A 320 -3.63 -25.07 -7.33
CA GLY A 320 -2.35 -25.72 -7.08
C GLY A 320 -2.41 -26.79 -5.98
N GLU A 321 -1.27 -27.40 -5.70
CA GLU A 321 -1.13 -28.44 -4.70
C GLU A 321 -1.32 -27.90 -3.28
N PRO A 322 -2.30 -28.41 -2.50
CA PRO A 322 -2.62 -27.88 -1.17
C PRO A 322 -1.44 -27.88 -0.20
N GLU A 323 -0.64 -28.95 -0.17
CA GLU A 323 0.53 -29.04 0.72
C GLU A 323 1.56 -27.95 0.44
N HIS A 324 1.80 -27.67 -0.86
CA HIS A 324 2.74 -26.65 -1.30
C HIS A 324 2.24 -25.25 -0.94
N ILE A 325 0.96 -24.96 -1.22
CA ILE A 325 0.32 -23.68 -0.90
C ILE A 325 0.35 -23.41 0.61
N LEU A 326 -0.06 -24.38 1.44
CA LEU A 326 -0.09 -24.24 2.90
C LEU A 326 1.31 -24.07 3.49
N LYS A 327 2.30 -24.80 2.97
CA LYS A 327 3.70 -24.66 3.38
C LYS A 327 4.23 -23.25 3.05
N THR A 328 3.98 -22.76 1.84
CA THR A 328 4.41 -21.44 1.43
C THR A 328 3.71 -20.35 2.26
N ALA A 329 2.40 -20.47 2.49
CA ALA A 329 1.64 -19.57 3.36
C ALA A 329 2.24 -19.49 4.77
N SER A 330 2.60 -20.63 5.36
CA SER A 330 3.26 -20.69 6.69
C SER A 330 4.61 -19.98 6.69
N LEU A 331 5.40 -20.13 5.62
CA LEU A 331 6.73 -19.50 5.51
C LEU A 331 6.64 -17.97 5.44
N ILE A 332 5.61 -17.43 4.76
CA ILE A 332 5.41 -15.97 4.61
C ILE A 332 4.48 -15.39 5.69
N GLY A 333 3.97 -16.22 6.61
CA GLY A 333 3.03 -15.78 7.65
C GLY A 333 1.66 -15.34 7.12
N ALA A 334 1.20 -15.91 6.00
CA ALA A 334 -0.09 -15.59 5.40
C ALA A 334 -1.22 -16.46 6.00
N ASP A 335 -2.30 -15.83 6.45
CA ASP A 335 -3.53 -16.51 6.91
C ASP A 335 -4.46 -16.73 5.72
N LEU A 336 -4.69 -18.00 5.37
CA LEU A 336 -5.59 -18.40 4.28
C LEU A 336 -7.02 -18.69 4.75
N THR A 337 -7.41 -18.27 5.95
CA THR A 337 -8.79 -18.39 6.41
C THR A 337 -9.73 -17.64 5.46
N GLY A 338 -10.73 -18.35 4.93
CA GLY A 338 -11.66 -17.81 3.92
C GLY A 338 -11.18 -17.93 2.47
N CYS A 339 -10.02 -18.54 2.21
CA CYS A 339 -9.60 -18.96 0.87
C CYS A 339 -10.01 -20.42 0.60
N GLU A 340 -10.30 -20.72 -0.65
CA GLU A 340 -10.45 -22.09 -1.15
C GLU A 340 -9.17 -22.51 -1.87
N ILE A 341 -8.80 -23.79 -1.78
CA ILE A 341 -7.67 -24.36 -2.53
C ILE A 341 -8.21 -25.52 -3.36
N ILE A 342 -7.93 -25.51 -4.64
CA ILE A 342 -8.32 -26.55 -5.59
C ILE A 342 -7.07 -27.06 -6.33
N ASP A 343 -6.83 -28.36 -6.26
CA ASP A 343 -5.82 -29.00 -7.11
C ASP A 343 -6.48 -29.62 -8.35
N PRO A 344 -6.29 -29.00 -9.54
CA PRO A 344 -6.86 -29.50 -10.78
C PRO A 344 -6.45 -30.93 -11.15
N ARG A 345 -5.37 -31.43 -10.54
CA ARG A 345 -4.78 -32.75 -10.81
C ARG A 345 -5.26 -33.83 -9.83
N SER A 346 -6.02 -33.44 -8.81
CA SER A 346 -6.53 -34.39 -7.81
C SER A 346 -7.61 -35.30 -8.36
N ASP A 347 -7.75 -36.49 -7.78
CA ASP A 347 -8.84 -37.42 -8.11
C ASP A 347 -10.22 -36.84 -7.80
N GLU A 348 -10.31 -35.96 -6.81
CA GLU A 348 -11.54 -35.27 -6.42
C GLU A 348 -12.07 -34.34 -7.53
N GLU A 349 -11.17 -33.69 -8.26
CA GLU A 349 -11.51 -32.76 -9.33
C GLU A 349 -11.67 -33.46 -10.71
N LYS A 350 -11.40 -34.73 -10.82
CA LYS A 350 -11.45 -35.48 -12.08
C LYS A 350 -12.79 -35.36 -12.80
N HIS A 351 -13.89 -35.45 -12.06
CA HIS A 351 -15.23 -35.33 -12.66
C HIS A 351 -15.47 -33.91 -13.22
N ARG A 352 -15.02 -32.89 -12.54
CA ARG A 352 -15.12 -31.50 -12.97
C ARG A 352 -14.22 -31.22 -14.18
N THR A 353 -13.00 -31.74 -14.15
CA THR A 353 -12.06 -31.66 -15.30
C THR A 353 -12.65 -32.29 -16.57
N GLU A 354 -13.35 -33.41 -16.44
CA GLU A 354 -14.06 -34.03 -17.55
C GLU A 354 -15.21 -33.18 -18.11
N GLN A 355 -15.95 -32.49 -17.22
CA GLN A 355 -17.00 -31.55 -17.64
C GLN A 355 -16.41 -30.35 -18.37
N TYR A 356 -15.31 -29.78 -17.88
CA TYR A 356 -14.62 -28.68 -18.55
C TYR A 356 -14.02 -29.11 -19.87
N ALA A 357 -13.46 -30.32 -19.98
CA ALA A 357 -12.97 -30.85 -21.25
C ALA A 357 -14.09 -30.98 -22.29
N ALA A 358 -15.25 -31.49 -21.87
CA ALA A 358 -16.42 -31.57 -22.75
C ALA A 358 -16.89 -30.18 -23.21
N LEU A 359 -16.90 -29.20 -22.28
CA LEU A 359 -17.22 -27.80 -22.58
C LEU A 359 -16.25 -27.21 -23.61
N LEU A 360 -14.93 -27.33 -23.38
CA LEU A 360 -13.89 -26.79 -24.27
C LEU A 360 -13.95 -27.45 -25.67
N ALA A 361 -14.08 -28.77 -25.71
CA ALA A 361 -14.23 -29.50 -27.00
C ALA A 361 -15.46 -29.02 -27.77
N SER A 362 -16.59 -28.78 -27.10
CA SER A 362 -17.81 -28.22 -27.70
C SER A 362 -17.58 -26.80 -28.24
N LEU A 363 -16.97 -25.91 -27.43
CA LEU A 363 -16.71 -24.52 -27.84
C LEU A 363 -15.75 -24.42 -29.04
N MET A 364 -14.74 -25.27 -29.07
CA MET A 364 -13.68 -25.24 -30.10
C MET A 364 -13.85 -26.33 -31.16
N GLN A 365 -15.02 -26.96 -31.26
CA GLN A 365 -15.31 -28.01 -32.21
C GLN A 365 -14.99 -27.60 -33.65
N ARG A 366 -15.31 -26.36 -34.03
CA ARG A 366 -15.01 -25.83 -35.37
C ARG A 366 -13.52 -25.56 -35.60
N LYS A 367 -12.73 -25.48 -34.53
CA LYS A 367 -11.25 -25.40 -34.60
C LYS A 367 -10.60 -26.78 -34.55
N GLY A 368 -11.41 -27.86 -34.52
CA GLY A 368 -10.94 -29.25 -34.56
C GLY A 368 -10.50 -29.80 -33.19
N MET A 369 -10.75 -29.12 -32.09
CA MET A 369 -10.35 -29.57 -30.76
C MET A 369 -11.05 -30.89 -30.39
N THR A 370 -10.27 -31.91 -30.11
CA THR A 370 -10.73 -33.19 -29.57
C THR A 370 -10.86 -33.13 -28.04
N ARG A 371 -11.54 -34.14 -27.46
CA ARG A 371 -11.66 -34.24 -25.99
C ARG A 371 -10.29 -34.44 -25.31
N ASP A 372 -9.40 -35.23 -25.91
CA ASP A 372 -8.08 -35.48 -25.36
C ASP A 372 -7.20 -34.21 -25.38
N GLU A 373 -7.29 -33.43 -26.46
CA GLU A 373 -6.63 -32.12 -26.54
C GLU A 373 -7.20 -31.13 -25.53
N ALA A 374 -8.51 -31.15 -25.27
CA ALA A 374 -9.15 -30.34 -24.23
C ALA A 374 -8.69 -30.73 -22.82
N LEU A 375 -8.58 -32.03 -22.53
CA LEU A 375 -8.01 -32.53 -21.26
C LEU A 375 -6.56 -32.09 -21.12
N TYR A 376 -5.77 -32.17 -22.19
CA TYR A 376 -4.40 -31.67 -22.17
C TYR A 376 -4.32 -30.14 -21.92
N ALA A 377 -5.19 -29.37 -22.59
CA ALA A 377 -5.26 -27.91 -22.40
C ALA A 377 -5.58 -27.53 -20.94
N LEU A 378 -6.40 -28.32 -20.25
CA LEU A 378 -6.76 -28.11 -18.84
C LEU A 378 -5.62 -28.40 -17.85
N THR A 379 -4.48 -28.93 -18.32
CA THR A 379 -3.25 -28.99 -17.48
C THR A 379 -2.62 -27.62 -17.28
N ASP A 380 -2.98 -26.62 -18.09
CA ASP A 380 -2.63 -25.21 -17.91
C ASP A 380 -3.61 -24.57 -16.90
N ASP A 381 -3.11 -24.11 -15.75
CA ASP A 381 -3.93 -23.52 -14.69
C ASP A 381 -4.75 -22.31 -15.17
N ASN A 382 -4.25 -21.53 -16.15
CA ASN A 382 -5.01 -20.41 -16.72
C ASN A 382 -6.22 -20.92 -17.52
N CYS A 383 -6.02 -21.96 -18.32
CA CYS A 383 -7.08 -22.59 -19.07
C CYS A 383 -8.14 -23.19 -18.12
N TYR A 384 -7.70 -23.88 -17.07
CA TYR A 384 -8.58 -24.45 -16.06
C TYR A 384 -9.40 -23.37 -15.35
N ALA A 385 -8.74 -22.28 -14.90
CA ALA A 385 -9.40 -21.14 -14.26
C ALA A 385 -10.46 -20.48 -15.16
N MET A 386 -10.15 -20.27 -16.43
CA MET A 386 -11.11 -19.74 -17.40
C MET A 386 -12.27 -20.71 -17.66
N ALA A 387 -12.01 -22.02 -17.68
CA ALA A 387 -13.06 -23.03 -17.81
C ALA A 387 -14.01 -23.05 -16.59
N MET A 388 -13.48 -22.87 -15.37
CA MET A 388 -14.30 -22.70 -14.16
C MET A 388 -15.26 -21.50 -14.29
N VAL A 389 -14.75 -20.35 -14.74
CA VAL A 389 -15.57 -19.15 -14.94
C VAL A 389 -16.62 -19.40 -16.04
N ARG A 390 -16.22 -20.03 -17.15
CA ARG A 390 -17.11 -20.33 -18.26
C ARG A 390 -18.23 -21.31 -17.90
N HIS A 391 -17.93 -22.28 -17.03
CA HIS A 391 -18.88 -23.27 -16.52
C HIS A 391 -19.82 -22.68 -15.46
N GLY A 392 -19.40 -21.63 -14.75
CA GLY A 392 -20.16 -20.97 -13.67
C GLY A 392 -19.77 -21.44 -12.26
N ASP A 393 -18.64 -22.15 -12.12
CA ASP A 393 -18.09 -22.56 -10.82
C ASP A 393 -17.28 -21.45 -10.15
N ALA A 394 -16.99 -20.38 -10.87
CA ALA A 394 -16.39 -19.15 -10.35
C ALA A 394 -16.97 -17.94 -11.07
N ASP A 395 -16.95 -16.79 -10.40
CA ASP A 395 -17.53 -15.54 -10.92
C ASP A 395 -16.52 -14.76 -11.74
N ALA A 396 -15.22 -14.88 -11.44
CA ALA A 396 -14.14 -14.19 -12.12
C ALA A 396 -12.83 -14.99 -12.05
N CYS A 397 -11.90 -14.65 -12.95
CA CYS A 397 -10.55 -15.18 -12.95
C CYS A 397 -9.51 -14.06 -13.03
N ILE A 398 -8.44 -14.21 -12.25
CA ILE A 398 -7.19 -13.47 -12.42
C ILE A 398 -6.14 -14.46 -12.86
N ALA A 399 -5.73 -14.33 -14.13
CA ALA A 399 -4.77 -15.25 -14.74
C ALA A 399 -3.33 -14.89 -14.35
N SER A 400 -2.50 -15.92 -14.22
CA SER A 400 -1.10 -15.79 -13.82
C SER A 400 -0.25 -15.18 -14.93
N THR A 401 0.69 -14.32 -14.54
CA THR A 401 1.64 -13.63 -15.43
C THR A 401 2.78 -14.50 -15.98
N TYR A 402 2.75 -15.80 -15.74
CA TYR A 402 3.75 -16.73 -16.32
C TYR A 402 3.55 -17.02 -17.82
N ALA A 403 2.39 -16.64 -18.37
CA ALA A 403 2.13 -16.68 -19.81
C ALA A 403 2.23 -15.27 -20.43
N SER A 404 2.49 -15.19 -21.74
CA SER A 404 2.43 -13.90 -22.45
C SER A 404 0.99 -13.37 -22.52
N ALA A 405 0.84 -12.05 -22.51
CA ALA A 405 -0.48 -11.42 -22.63
C ALA A 405 -1.24 -11.86 -23.89
N ASP A 406 -0.54 -12.03 -25.01
CA ASP A 406 -1.14 -12.49 -26.29
C ASP A 406 -1.74 -13.90 -26.14
N ARG A 407 -1.03 -14.82 -25.50
CA ARG A 407 -1.53 -16.18 -25.26
C ARG A 407 -2.77 -16.18 -24.34
N LEU A 408 -2.73 -15.38 -23.29
CA LEU A 408 -3.87 -15.25 -22.36
C LEU A 408 -5.09 -14.63 -23.07
N ALA A 409 -4.86 -13.65 -23.94
CA ALA A 409 -5.90 -13.05 -24.77
C ALA A 409 -6.55 -14.08 -25.71
N GLU A 410 -5.76 -14.87 -26.42
CA GLU A 410 -6.28 -15.95 -27.29
C GLU A 410 -7.06 -17.01 -26.51
N GLN A 411 -6.58 -17.40 -25.33
CA GLN A 411 -7.29 -18.32 -24.45
C GLN A 411 -8.62 -17.72 -23.97
N ALA A 412 -8.62 -16.47 -23.50
CA ALA A 412 -9.80 -15.78 -23.04
C ALA A 412 -10.84 -15.62 -24.16
N GLU A 413 -10.45 -15.21 -25.36
CA GLU A 413 -11.35 -15.14 -26.52
C GLU A 413 -11.91 -16.50 -26.91
N SER A 414 -11.10 -17.55 -26.84
CA SER A 414 -11.52 -18.89 -27.24
C SER A 414 -12.45 -19.56 -26.23
N ILE A 415 -12.23 -19.35 -24.92
CA ILE A 415 -12.96 -20.03 -23.85
C ILE A 415 -14.15 -19.18 -23.39
N ILE A 416 -13.93 -17.90 -23.12
CA ILE A 416 -14.95 -16.99 -22.61
C ILE A 416 -15.76 -16.38 -23.73
N GLY A 417 -15.09 -15.94 -24.77
CA GLY A 417 -15.66 -15.23 -25.91
C GLY A 417 -15.86 -13.75 -25.65
N LEU A 418 -16.03 -13.01 -26.72
CA LEU A 418 -16.33 -11.57 -26.67
C LEU A 418 -17.79 -11.33 -26.30
N ALA A 419 -18.06 -10.20 -25.66
CA ALA A 419 -19.41 -9.75 -25.38
C ALA A 419 -20.16 -9.40 -26.69
N ASP A 420 -21.48 -9.42 -26.65
CA ASP A 420 -22.31 -9.19 -27.82
C ASP A 420 -22.05 -7.78 -28.42
N GLY A 421 -21.78 -7.73 -29.71
CA GLY A 421 -21.49 -6.51 -30.45
C GLY A 421 -20.06 -5.95 -30.23
N ILE A 422 -19.19 -6.70 -29.59
CA ILE A 422 -17.75 -6.37 -29.42
C ILE A 422 -16.92 -7.23 -30.36
N GLU A 423 -16.03 -6.60 -31.11
CA GLU A 423 -15.16 -7.27 -32.09
C GLU A 423 -13.75 -7.53 -31.57
N HIS A 424 -13.32 -6.85 -30.52
CA HIS A 424 -12.00 -7.03 -29.92
C HIS A 424 -11.98 -6.63 -28.45
N MET A 425 -11.05 -7.19 -27.70
CA MET A 425 -10.79 -6.79 -26.31
C MET A 425 -10.07 -5.44 -26.26
N SER A 426 -10.23 -4.75 -25.15
CA SER A 426 -9.47 -3.56 -24.79
C SER A 426 -9.13 -3.60 -23.31
N THR A 427 -8.36 -2.63 -22.83
CA THR A 427 -8.03 -2.52 -21.41
C THR A 427 -8.32 -1.12 -20.86
N LEU A 428 -8.63 -1.06 -19.58
CA LEU A 428 -8.77 0.18 -18.82
C LEU A 428 -7.82 0.16 -17.63
N SER A 429 -7.02 1.22 -17.49
CA SER A 429 -6.22 1.46 -16.29
C SER A 429 -6.68 2.71 -15.57
N ILE A 430 -6.82 2.61 -14.26
CA ILE A 430 -7.22 3.73 -13.40
C ILE A 430 -5.96 4.35 -12.83
N MET A 431 -5.68 5.60 -13.20
CA MET A 431 -4.49 6.33 -12.78
C MET A 431 -4.86 7.36 -11.72
N GLY A 432 -4.42 7.13 -10.49
CA GLY A 432 -4.53 8.09 -9.40
C GLY A 432 -3.36 9.07 -9.42
N THR A 433 -3.61 10.35 -9.67
CA THR A 433 -2.60 11.41 -9.72
C THR A 433 -2.91 12.51 -8.68
N ARG A 434 -1.97 13.43 -8.49
CA ARG A 434 -2.22 14.63 -7.65
C ARG A 434 -3.28 15.58 -8.24
N MET A 435 -3.51 15.51 -9.54
CA MET A 435 -4.52 16.32 -10.23
C MET A 435 -5.92 15.69 -10.19
N GLY A 436 -6.02 14.40 -9.91
CA GLY A 436 -7.26 13.64 -9.90
C GLY A 436 -7.09 12.22 -10.39
N THR A 437 -8.23 11.55 -10.60
CA THR A 437 -8.29 10.19 -11.18
C THR A 437 -8.49 10.31 -12.69
N TYR A 438 -7.68 9.58 -13.44
CA TYR A 438 -7.79 9.46 -14.90
C TYR A 438 -7.97 7.99 -15.29
N TYR A 439 -8.83 7.76 -16.26
CA TYR A 439 -9.08 6.46 -16.86
C TYR A 439 -8.36 6.40 -18.20
N ILE A 440 -7.34 5.56 -18.29
CA ILE A 440 -6.52 5.42 -19.51
C ILE A 440 -6.88 4.11 -20.19
N SER A 441 -7.29 4.15 -21.42
CA SER A 441 -7.56 2.99 -22.22
C SER A 441 -6.55 2.88 -23.34
N ASP A 442 -6.19 1.88 -23.58
CA ASP A 442 -5.64 0.64 -24.04
C ASP A 442 -4.12 0.55 -23.81
N VAL A 443 -3.76 0.12 -22.62
CA VAL A 443 -2.36 0.04 -22.17
C VAL A 443 -1.72 -1.34 -22.40
N ALA A 444 -2.50 -2.38 -22.77
CA ALA A 444 -1.97 -3.76 -22.69
C ALA A 444 -2.25 -4.71 -23.85
N ILE A 445 -3.30 -4.57 -24.67
CA ILE A 445 -3.74 -5.64 -25.59
C ILE A 445 -3.82 -5.21 -27.05
N ALA A 446 -4.46 -4.10 -27.41
CA ALA A 446 -4.73 -3.78 -28.80
C ALA A 446 -3.48 -3.29 -29.55
N GLY A 447 -2.89 -4.14 -30.35
CA GLY A 447 -1.71 -3.81 -31.15
C GLY A 447 -1.97 -2.79 -32.24
N ARG A 448 -3.13 -2.83 -32.89
CA ARG A 448 -3.58 -1.88 -33.93
C ARG A 448 -5.08 -1.70 -33.85
N ALA A 449 -5.51 -0.49 -33.54
CA ALA A 449 -6.90 -0.13 -33.63
C ALA A 449 -7.14 0.77 -34.86
N ASP A 450 -8.08 0.37 -35.70
CA ASP A 450 -8.65 1.28 -36.73
C ASP A 450 -9.67 2.24 -36.08
N ALA A 451 -10.32 3.06 -36.86
CA ALA A 451 -11.28 4.04 -36.34
C ALA A 451 -12.45 3.37 -35.60
N ARG A 452 -12.92 2.22 -36.05
CA ARG A 452 -13.98 1.46 -35.39
C ARG A 452 -13.51 0.93 -34.04
N GLY A 453 -12.32 0.32 -33.99
CA GLY A 453 -11.72 -0.20 -32.78
C GLY A 453 -11.48 0.86 -31.71
N LEU A 454 -11.01 2.05 -32.11
CA LEU A 454 -10.86 3.18 -31.20
C LEU A 454 -12.22 3.66 -30.64
N ALA A 455 -13.25 3.70 -31.48
CA ALA A 455 -14.60 4.07 -31.04
C ALA A 455 -15.17 3.03 -30.06
N ASP A 456 -14.98 1.75 -30.31
CA ASP A 456 -15.42 0.66 -29.42
C ASP A 456 -14.67 0.68 -28.09
N THR A 457 -13.36 0.91 -28.12
CA THR A 457 -12.54 1.14 -26.91
C THR A 457 -13.09 2.28 -26.07
N ALA A 458 -13.41 3.41 -26.68
CA ALA A 458 -13.99 4.58 -25.98
C ALA A 458 -15.35 4.24 -25.34
N ARG A 459 -16.22 3.49 -26.05
CA ARG A 459 -17.51 3.05 -25.50
C ARG A 459 -17.33 2.13 -24.29
N MET A 460 -16.46 1.14 -24.42
CA MET A 460 -16.17 0.20 -23.32
C MET A 460 -15.60 0.93 -22.10
N ALA A 461 -14.65 1.83 -22.32
CA ALA A 461 -14.09 2.65 -21.27
C ALA A 461 -15.16 3.53 -20.60
N ALA A 462 -16.01 4.20 -21.38
CA ALA A 462 -17.09 5.04 -20.86
C ALA A 462 -18.10 4.22 -20.02
N ARG A 463 -18.46 3.01 -20.45
CA ARG A 463 -19.33 2.10 -19.69
C ARG A 463 -18.68 1.69 -18.36
N ALA A 464 -17.39 1.36 -18.36
CA ALA A 464 -16.65 1.01 -17.16
C ALA A 464 -16.57 2.19 -16.17
N VAL A 465 -16.32 3.41 -16.65
CA VAL A 465 -16.29 4.62 -15.82
C VAL A 465 -17.66 4.90 -15.19
N ARG A 466 -18.76 4.75 -15.94
CA ARG A 466 -20.11 4.85 -15.40
C ARG A 466 -20.42 3.77 -14.35
N PHE A 467 -19.96 2.53 -14.57
CA PHE A 467 -20.10 1.46 -13.59
C PHE A 467 -19.37 1.80 -12.28
N LEU A 468 -18.21 2.43 -12.38
CA LEU A 468 -17.47 2.95 -11.23
C LEU A 468 -18.13 4.20 -10.62
N GLY A 469 -19.21 4.71 -11.25
CA GLY A 469 -20.08 5.80 -10.79
C GLY A 469 -19.50 7.18 -10.98
N GLU A 470 -18.70 7.34 -11.98
CA GLU A 470 -18.27 8.65 -12.48
C GLU A 470 -18.87 8.88 -13.87
N GLU A 471 -19.05 10.15 -14.23
CA GLU A 471 -19.49 10.50 -15.58
C GLU A 471 -18.26 10.58 -16.49
N PRO A 472 -18.21 9.78 -17.57
CA PRO A 472 -17.07 9.80 -18.50
C PRO A 472 -17.07 11.08 -19.33
N VAL A 473 -15.93 11.78 -19.33
CA VAL A 473 -15.62 12.89 -20.24
C VAL A 473 -14.39 12.46 -21.02
N VAL A 474 -14.62 12.07 -22.27
CA VAL A 474 -13.66 11.30 -23.08
C VAL A 474 -12.89 12.21 -24.02
N ALA A 475 -11.56 12.20 -23.92
CA ALA A 475 -10.68 12.80 -24.92
C ALA A 475 -10.03 11.73 -25.79
N MET A 476 -10.22 11.83 -27.10
CA MET A 476 -9.54 11.00 -28.09
C MET A 476 -8.21 11.66 -28.44
N LEU A 477 -7.11 11.02 -28.04
CA LEU A 477 -5.78 11.63 -28.05
C LEU A 477 -5.04 11.43 -29.39
N SER A 478 -4.26 12.42 -29.75
CA SER A 478 -3.32 12.39 -30.87
C SER A 478 -2.19 13.40 -30.67
N TYR A 479 -1.19 13.39 -31.54
CA TYR A 479 -0.19 14.48 -31.63
C TYR A 479 -0.74 15.71 -32.35
N SER A 480 -1.89 15.63 -32.98
CA SER A 480 -2.64 16.70 -33.65
C SER A 480 -3.79 17.20 -32.76
N SER A 481 -4.37 18.32 -33.10
CA SER A 481 -5.59 18.82 -32.50
C SER A 481 -6.51 19.37 -33.56
N PHE A 482 -7.69 18.76 -33.71
CA PHE A 482 -8.80 19.21 -34.58
C PHE A 482 -8.35 19.51 -36.02
N GLY A 483 -7.61 18.56 -36.64
CA GLY A 483 -7.17 18.65 -38.04
C GLY A 483 -5.83 19.37 -38.26
N SER A 484 -5.16 19.85 -37.20
CA SER A 484 -3.90 20.59 -37.35
C SER A 484 -2.73 19.76 -37.89
N GLY A 485 -2.81 18.43 -37.83
CA GLY A 485 -1.76 17.48 -38.22
C GLY A 485 -2.15 16.60 -39.43
N PHE A 486 -3.19 16.94 -40.19
CA PHE A 486 -3.57 16.20 -41.37
C PHE A 486 -2.61 16.53 -42.52
N HIS A 487 -1.71 15.60 -42.82
CA HIS A 487 -0.66 15.82 -43.82
C HIS A 487 -0.58 14.75 -44.92
N THR A 488 -1.31 13.64 -44.79
CA THR A 488 -1.30 12.59 -45.78
C THR A 488 -2.39 12.81 -46.82
N GLY A 489 -2.01 13.34 -48.01
CA GLY A 489 -2.91 13.63 -49.11
C GLY A 489 -3.51 12.40 -49.80
N ASP A 490 -3.33 11.19 -49.26
CA ASP A 490 -3.84 9.92 -49.80
C ASP A 490 -5.17 9.46 -49.18
N GLY A 491 -5.69 10.19 -48.16
CA GLY A 491 -6.96 9.86 -47.49
C GLY A 491 -6.95 8.57 -46.72
N SER A 492 -5.80 7.92 -46.52
CA SER A 492 -5.70 6.70 -45.75
C SER A 492 -5.72 7.00 -44.22
N ALA A 493 -6.78 6.61 -43.55
CA ALA A 493 -6.90 6.65 -42.10
C ALA A 493 -6.16 5.44 -41.49
N ALA A 494 -4.84 5.37 -41.69
CA ALA A 494 -4.03 4.30 -41.12
C ALA A 494 -4.12 4.32 -39.57
N SER A 495 -4.03 3.13 -38.97
CA SER A 495 -4.08 2.97 -37.51
C SER A 495 -3.10 3.92 -36.78
N GLY A 496 -3.61 4.64 -35.78
CA GLY A 496 -2.84 5.57 -34.95
C GLY A 496 -2.62 6.96 -35.55
N THR A 497 -3.10 7.23 -36.76
CA THR A 497 -3.02 8.57 -37.38
C THR A 497 -4.08 9.51 -36.81
N PRO A 498 -3.86 10.85 -36.87
CA PRO A 498 -4.88 11.82 -36.48
C PRO A 498 -6.21 11.63 -37.21
N GLU A 499 -6.17 11.31 -38.52
CA GLU A 499 -7.34 11.06 -39.36
C GLU A 499 -8.14 9.83 -38.87
N CYS A 500 -7.44 8.78 -38.41
CA CYS A 500 -8.06 7.60 -37.80
C CYS A 500 -8.80 7.96 -36.52
N VAL A 501 -8.17 8.75 -35.64
CA VAL A 501 -8.77 9.22 -34.38
C VAL A 501 -9.97 10.13 -34.65
N ALA A 502 -9.85 11.09 -35.58
CA ALA A 502 -10.95 11.98 -35.96
C ALA A 502 -12.15 11.20 -36.47
N ARG A 503 -11.91 10.17 -37.33
CA ARG A 503 -12.98 9.30 -37.80
C ARG A 503 -13.62 8.47 -36.70
N ALA A 504 -12.87 8.04 -35.69
CA ALA A 504 -13.43 7.39 -34.51
C ALA A 504 -14.36 8.34 -33.73
N VAL A 505 -13.98 9.61 -33.61
CA VAL A 505 -14.83 10.64 -32.98
C VAL A 505 -16.12 10.85 -33.76
N GLU A 506 -16.06 10.91 -35.11
CA GLU A 506 -17.25 11.01 -35.93
C GLU A 506 -18.20 9.82 -35.74
N LEU A 507 -17.67 8.59 -35.66
CA LEU A 507 -18.47 7.40 -35.36
C LEU A 507 -19.18 7.53 -34.00
N LEU A 508 -18.45 7.94 -32.98
CA LEU A 508 -19.00 8.13 -31.62
C LEU A 508 -20.06 9.23 -31.58
N HIS A 509 -19.86 10.35 -32.29
CA HIS A 509 -20.84 11.43 -32.36
C HIS A 509 -22.15 11.01 -33.00
N ASN A 510 -22.09 10.07 -33.98
CA ASN A 510 -23.26 9.56 -34.67
C ASN A 510 -23.99 8.45 -33.91
N GLU A 511 -23.24 7.57 -33.25
CA GLU A 511 -23.77 6.35 -32.62
C GLU A 511 -24.05 6.52 -31.11
N GLU A 512 -23.34 7.43 -30.43
CA GLU A 512 -23.46 7.71 -29.00
C GLU A 512 -23.55 9.23 -28.76
N PRO A 513 -24.60 9.91 -29.26
CA PRO A 513 -24.69 11.38 -29.24
C PRO A 513 -24.67 11.99 -27.82
N ASP A 514 -25.06 11.21 -26.80
CA ASP A 514 -25.09 11.61 -25.41
C ASP A 514 -23.73 11.42 -24.69
N LEU A 515 -22.77 10.74 -25.32
CA LEU A 515 -21.44 10.58 -24.76
C LEU A 515 -20.65 11.89 -24.89
N ALA A 516 -20.15 12.39 -23.78
CA ALA A 516 -19.24 13.52 -23.79
C ALA A 516 -17.86 13.07 -24.33
N VAL A 517 -17.69 13.15 -25.64
CA VAL A 517 -16.45 12.76 -26.34
C VAL A 517 -16.09 13.77 -27.39
N ASP A 518 -14.78 14.06 -27.52
CA ASP A 518 -14.25 14.90 -28.60
C ASP A 518 -12.76 14.63 -28.87
N GLY A 519 -12.27 15.14 -29.97
CA GLY A 519 -10.88 15.00 -30.49
C GLY A 519 -10.88 15.03 -32.01
N GLU A 520 -9.77 14.73 -32.67
CA GLU A 520 -8.49 14.35 -32.01
C GLU A 520 -7.89 15.59 -31.32
N MET A 521 -7.24 15.37 -30.18
CA MET A 521 -6.57 16.45 -29.47
C MET A 521 -5.28 16.00 -28.76
N GLN A 522 -4.36 16.94 -28.59
CA GLN A 522 -3.15 16.71 -27.81
C GLN A 522 -3.48 16.63 -26.32
N LEU A 523 -2.68 15.86 -25.57
CA LEU A 523 -2.87 15.59 -24.14
C LEU A 523 -2.93 16.88 -23.29
N ASN A 524 -2.11 17.89 -23.60
CA ASN A 524 -2.12 19.17 -22.89
C ASN A 524 -3.47 19.89 -22.98
N TYR A 525 -4.17 19.81 -24.13
CA TYR A 525 -5.51 20.39 -24.29
C TYR A 525 -6.60 19.51 -23.66
N ALA A 526 -6.39 18.21 -23.61
CA ALA A 526 -7.28 17.32 -22.87
C ALA A 526 -7.28 17.68 -21.36
N LEU A 527 -6.10 17.97 -20.78
CA LEU A 527 -5.94 18.24 -19.36
C LEU A 527 -6.14 19.70 -18.96
N ASP A 528 -5.97 20.65 -19.88
CA ASP A 528 -6.20 22.10 -19.64
C ASP A 528 -7.51 22.56 -20.28
N THR A 529 -8.59 22.48 -19.50
CA THR A 529 -9.94 22.89 -19.93
C THR A 529 -9.98 24.34 -20.40
N ALA A 530 -9.27 25.25 -19.72
CA ALA A 530 -9.30 26.66 -20.06
C ALA A 530 -8.59 26.96 -21.41
N ALA A 531 -7.43 26.33 -21.63
CA ALA A 531 -6.70 26.45 -22.90
C ALA A 531 -7.50 25.81 -24.05
N ARG A 532 -8.05 24.61 -23.85
CA ARG A 532 -8.89 23.92 -24.84
C ARG A 532 -10.08 24.78 -25.26
N ASP A 533 -10.85 25.26 -24.30
CA ASP A 533 -12.10 26.03 -24.59
C ASP A 533 -11.83 27.39 -25.23
N ARG A 534 -10.69 28.00 -24.95
CA ARG A 534 -10.26 29.24 -25.56
C ARG A 534 -9.78 29.05 -27.01
N LEU A 535 -8.96 28.01 -27.26
CA LEU A 535 -8.35 27.79 -28.57
C LEU A 535 -9.30 27.05 -29.53
N PHE A 536 -10.16 26.21 -29.01
CA PHE A 536 -11.11 25.39 -29.76
C PHE A 536 -12.54 25.60 -29.23
N PRO A 537 -13.15 26.79 -29.39
CA PRO A 537 -14.44 27.13 -28.79
C PRO A 537 -15.62 26.29 -29.30
N PHE A 538 -15.41 25.57 -30.41
CA PHE A 538 -16.36 24.61 -31.00
C PHE A 538 -16.32 23.22 -30.39
N ASN A 539 -15.35 22.92 -29.49
CA ASN A 539 -15.22 21.58 -28.89
C ASN A 539 -16.47 21.18 -28.09
N ARG A 540 -16.85 19.91 -28.18
CA ARG A 540 -18.04 19.37 -27.47
C ARG A 540 -17.82 19.14 -25.95
N LEU A 541 -16.57 19.21 -25.47
CA LEU A 541 -16.23 19.09 -24.07
C LEU A 541 -16.16 20.42 -23.31
N LYS A 542 -16.67 21.50 -23.91
CA LYS A 542 -16.58 22.84 -23.34
C LYS A 542 -17.09 22.91 -21.90
N GLY A 543 -16.28 23.45 -20.99
CA GLY A 543 -16.57 23.58 -19.56
C GLY A 543 -16.52 22.28 -18.76
N ARG A 544 -16.12 21.16 -19.37
CA ARG A 544 -16.01 19.85 -18.71
C ARG A 544 -14.56 19.44 -18.51
N GLU A 545 -14.22 18.94 -17.36
CA GLU A 545 -12.90 18.35 -17.09
C GLU A 545 -12.86 16.93 -17.65
N VAL A 546 -11.84 16.63 -18.45
CA VAL A 546 -11.62 15.29 -19.01
C VAL A 546 -11.10 14.38 -17.91
N ASN A 547 -11.70 13.19 -17.82
CA ASN A 547 -11.26 12.13 -16.91
C ASN A 547 -10.91 10.82 -17.63
N THR A 548 -11.30 10.67 -18.91
CA THR A 548 -11.10 9.45 -19.69
C THR A 548 -10.26 9.74 -20.92
N LEU A 549 -9.13 9.08 -21.05
CA LEU A 549 -8.12 9.31 -22.07
C LEU A 549 -7.99 8.07 -22.96
N ILE A 550 -8.34 8.21 -24.25
CA ILE A 550 -8.19 7.16 -25.25
C ILE A 550 -6.98 7.49 -26.13
N PHE A 551 -5.98 6.63 -26.04
CA PHE A 551 -4.74 6.77 -26.80
C PHE A 551 -4.88 6.18 -28.20
N PRO A 552 -4.12 6.70 -29.19
CA PRO A 552 -4.20 6.24 -30.58
C PRO A 552 -3.60 4.84 -30.80
N GLY A 553 -3.01 4.25 -29.80
CA GLY A 553 -2.45 2.90 -29.85
C GLY A 553 -1.63 2.54 -28.60
N LEU A 554 -1.37 1.25 -28.47
CA LEU A 554 -0.72 0.60 -27.33
C LEU A 554 0.60 1.27 -26.92
N ASN A 555 1.49 1.56 -27.88
CA ASN A 555 2.80 2.13 -27.58
C ASN A 555 2.69 3.47 -26.81
N SER A 556 1.83 4.37 -27.28
CA SER A 556 1.67 5.68 -26.65
C SER A 556 1.06 5.57 -25.24
N ALA A 557 0.06 4.72 -25.06
CA ALA A 557 -0.60 4.50 -23.79
C ALA A 557 0.33 3.82 -22.77
N ASN A 558 0.98 2.70 -23.18
CA ASN A 558 1.86 1.92 -22.31
C ASN A 558 3.07 2.74 -21.86
N ILE A 559 3.75 3.43 -22.78
CA ILE A 559 4.91 4.28 -22.45
C ILE A 559 4.49 5.39 -21.48
N THR A 560 3.37 6.07 -21.73
CA THR A 560 2.87 7.14 -20.86
C THR A 560 2.55 6.62 -19.46
N ALA A 561 1.82 5.52 -19.35
CA ALA A 561 1.48 4.90 -18.06
C ALA A 561 2.75 4.46 -17.29
N LYS A 562 3.67 3.78 -17.96
CA LYS A 562 4.94 3.34 -17.34
C LYS A 562 5.81 4.52 -16.90
N MET A 563 5.88 5.58 -17.71
CA MET A 563 6.63 6.80 -17.36
C MET A 563 6.04 7.44 -16.11
N MET A 564 4.73 7.64 -16.03
CA MET A 564 4.07 8.22 -14.86
C MET A 564 4.29 7.41 -13.58
N LEU A 565 4.26 6.07 -13.70
CA LEU A 565 4.52 5.16 -12.58
C LEU A 565 5.99 5.23 -12.13
N SER A 566 6.94 5.11 -13.07
CA SER A 566 8.36 5.10 -12.78
C SER A 566 8.86 6.43 -12.19
N MET A 567 8.22 7.54 -12.54
CA MET A 567 8.50 8.88 -11.99
C MET A 567 7.76 9.15 -10.67
N GLY A 568 6.97 8.20 -10.15
CA GLY A 568 6.18 8.39 -8.94
C GLY A 568 5.08 9.46 -9.06
N MET A 569 4.63 9.76 -10.28
CA MET A 569 3.62 10.79 -10.55
C MET A 569 2.19 10.24 -10.40
N ALA A 570 2.02 8.93 -10.46
CA ALA A 570 0.73 8.27 -10.37
C ALA A 570 0.82 6.92 -9.66
N SER A 571 -0.31 6.46 -9.13
CA SER A 571 -0.59 5.07 -8.81
C SER A 571 -1.53 4.48 -9.87
N MET A 572 -1.47 3.16 -10.13
CA MET A 572 -2.29 2.52 -11.15
C MET A 572 -3.03 1.32 -10.56
N VAL A 573 -4.29 1.18 -10.95
CA VAL A 573 -5.10 -0.02 -10.77
C VAL A 573 -5.46 -0.56 -12.15
N GLY A 574 -5.18 -1.82 -12.39
CA GLY A 574 -5.35 -2.44 -13.69
C GLY A 574 -4.03 -2.99 -14.27
N PRO A 575 -4.02 -3.42 -15.53
CA PRO A 575 -5.08 -3.26 -16.54
C PRO A 575 -6.32 -4.12 -16.25
N ILE A 576 -7.50 -3.53 -16.44
CA ILE A 576 -8.80 -4.21 -16.36
C ILE A 576 -9.19 -4.59 -17.78
N GLN A 577 -9.37 -5.87 -18.08
CA GLN A 577 -9.80 -6.32 -19.40
C GLN A 577 -11.25 -5.95 -19.64
N LEU A 578 -11.52 -5.40 -20.80
CA LEU A 578 -12.84 -5.02 -21.30
C LEU A 578 -13.18 -5.82 -22.56
N GLY A 579 -14.47 -6.02 -22.80
CA GLY A 579 -14.95 -6.65 -24.03
C GLY A 579 -15.16 -8.16 -23.95
N LEU A 580 -14.75 -8.82 -22.87
CA LEU A 580 -15.05 -10.25 -22.64
C LEU A 580 -16.49 -10.41 -22.11
N ARG A 581 -17.10 -11.57 -22.40
CA ARG A 581 -18.44 -11.93 -21.95
C ARG A 581 -18.52 -12.16 -20.44
N LEU A 582 -17.46 -12.67 -19.83
CA LEU A 582 -17.33 -12.93 -18.40
C LEU A 582 -16.00 -12.32 -17.88
N PRO A 583 -15.91 -12.00 -16.57
CA PRO A 583 -14.74 -11.34 -16.00
C PRO A 583 -13.50 -12.25 -15.97
N VAL A 584 -12.54 -11.99 -16.85
CA VAL A 584 -11.21 -12.58 -16.82
C VAL A 584 -10.19 -11.46 -16.99
N HIS A 585 -9.19 -11.42 -16.09
CA HIS A 585 -8.16 -10.39 -16.07
C HIS A 585 -6.76 -11.01 -16.01
N PHE A 586 -5.77 -10.36 -16.64
CA PHE A 586 -4.37 -10.83 -16.72
C PHE A 586 -3.37 -9.69 -16.94
#